data_aff2ebbb894e742a8ea88eb14cc065ce
#
_entry.id   aff2ebbb894e742a8ea88eb14cc065ce
#
_cell.length_a   1.000
_cell.length_b   1.000
_cell.length_c   1.000
_cell.angle_alpha   90.00
_cell.angle_beta   90.00
_cell.angle_gamma   90.00
#
_symmetry.space_group_name_H-M   'P 1'
#
loop_
_entity.id
_entity.type
_entity.pdbx_description
1 polymer ?
#
loop_
_entity_poly.entity_id
_entity_poly.type
_entity_poly.pdbx_seq_one_letter_code
_entity_poly.pdbx_strand_id
1 'polypeptide(L)'
;MKDSEIIPFLHRLSQTTFFSSDRDFSRPDLCHPNYCLVYLTVEEDEVAQFIRRVLRHPELDSRAKRMGKVIRVTREHLYVWQWHSHYREVLDWPA
;
A
#
# COMPACT_ATOMS: atom_id res chain seq x y z
N MET A 1 -18.14 -0.09 3.83
CA MET A 1 -17.48 -0.88 4.90
C MET A 1 -16.58 0.03 5.70
N LYS A 2 -16.69 0.00 6.99
CA LYS A 2 -15.86 0.84 7.88
C LYS A 2 -14.52 0.19 8.12
N ASP A 3 -13.50 0.99 8.50
CA ASP A 3 -12.16 0.50 8.77
C ASP A 3 -12.14 -0.63 9.79
N SER A 4 -12.98 -0.50 10.85
CA SER A 4 -13.09 -1.52 11.88
C SER A 4 -13.60 -2.86 11.35
N GLU A 5 -14.25 -2.88 10.18
CA GLU A 5 -14.74 -4.08 9.52
C GLU A 5 -13.74 -4.58 8.48
N ILE A 6 -13.05 -3.65 7.79
CA ILE A 6 -12.11 -3.99 6.73
C ILE A 6 -10.87 -4.69 7.28
N ILE A 7 -10.31 -4.20 8.39
CA ILE A 7 -9.07 -4.75 8.94
C ILE A 7 -9.23 -6.21 9.37
N PRO A 8 -10.28 -6.60 10.15
CA PRO A 8 -10.49 -8.01 10.43
C PRO A 8 -10.72 -8.86 9.19
N PHE A 9 -11.36 -8.30 8.17
CA PHE A 9 -11.58 -9.00 6.90
C PHE A 9 -10.24 -9.26 6.20
N LEU A 10 -9.35 -8.25 6.15
CA LEU A 10 -8.04 -8.38 5.54
C LEU A 10 -7.18 -9.43 6.24
N HIS A 11 -7.32 -9.59 7.56
CA HIS A 11 -6.58 -10.62 8.30
C HIS A 11 -6.96 -12.04 7.89
N ARG A 12 -8.14 -12.23 7.33
CA ARG A 12 -8.59 -13.53 6.82
C ARG A 12 -8.09 -13.81 5.41
N LEU A 13 -7.66 -12.77 4.69
CA LEU A 13 -7.15 -12.89 3.34
C LEU A 13 -5.65 -13.05 3.38
N SER A 14 -5.15 -13.99 2.60
CA SER A 14 -3.72 -14.25 2.49
C SER A 14 -3.19 -13.62 1.22
N GLN A 15 -2.08 -12.87 1.33
CA GLN A 15 -1.35 -12.33 0.19
C GLN A 15 -2.17 -11.32 -0.66
N THR A 16 -3.06 -10.58 -0.02
CA THR A 16 -3.91 -9.61 -0.70
C THR A 16 -3.28 -8.22 -0.69
N THR A 17 -3.36 -7.53 -1.82
CA THR A 17 -3.02 -6.10 -1.90
C THR A 17 -4.32 -5.31 -1.97
N PHE A 18 -4.53 -4.40 -1.03
CA PHE A 18 -5.75 -3.60 -0.93
C PHE A 18 -5.43 -2.14 -1.21
N PHE A 19 -6.15 -1.54 -2.16
CA PHE A 19 -5.99 -0.13 -2.54
C PHE A 19 -7.12 0.70 -1.97
N SER A 20 -6.80 1.86 -1.39
CA SER A 20 -7.80 2.76 -0.81
C SER A 20 -7.35 4.20 -0.95
N SER A 21 -8.30 5.14 -1.02
CA SER A 21 -8.04 6.56 -0.86
C SER A 21 -8.39 7.06 0.55
N ASP A 22 -8.70 6.16 1.47
CA ASP A 22 -8.94 6.49 2.87
C ASP A 22 -7.59 6.58 3.60
N ARG A 23 -7.29 7.77 4.16
CA ARG A 23 -6.00 8.03 4.82
C ARG A 23 -5.75 7.15 6.05
N ASP A 24 -6.78 6.53 6.62
CA ASP A 24 -6.61 5.61 7.74
C ASP A 24 -5.78 4.38 7.35
N PHE A 25 -5.66 4.09 6.06
CA PHE A 25 -4.83 3.00 5.56
C PHE A 25 -3.36 3.40 5.37
N SER A 26 -2.96 4.63 5.72
CA SER A 26 -1.56 5.06 5.68
C SER A 26 -0.84 4.88 7.02
N ARG A 27 -1.44 4.20 7.97
CA ARG A 27 -0.89 4.04 9.32
C ARG A 27 0.13 2.90 9.37
N PRO A 28 1.36 3.17 9.87
CA PRO A 28 2.39 2.12 9.96
C PRO A 28 2.01 0.94 10.86
N ASP A 29 1.17 1.16 11.87
CA ASP A 29 0.73 0.10 12.78
C ASP A 29 -0.22 -0.91 12.11
N LEU A 30 -0.65 -0.64 10.87
CA LEU A 30 -1.46 -1.58 10.11
C LEU A 30 -0.62 -2.59 9.31
N CYS A 31 0.71 -2.50 9.35
CA CYS A 31 1.56 -3.48 8.68
C CYS A 31 1.31 -4.89 9.20
N HIS A 32 1.19 -5.85 8.28
CA HIS A 32 0.93 -7.24 8.62
C HIS A 32 1.54 -8.13 7.54
N PRO A 33 2.16 -9.27 7.89
CA PRO A 33 2.87 -10.09 6.91
C PRO A 33 2.01 -10.68 5.81
N ASN A 34 0.69 -10.78 6.01
CA ASN A 34 -0.20 -11.46 5.06
C ASN A 34 -0.90 -10.54 4.07
N TYR A 35 -0.69 -9.23 4.16
CA TYR A 35 -1.34 -8.31 3.22
C TYR A 35 -0.49 -7.07 2.97
N CYS A 36 -0.92 -6.29 1.98
CA CYS A 36 -0.35 -4.99 1.66
C CYS A 36 -1.49 -3.97 1.59
N LEU A 37 -1.32 -2.84 2.24
CA LEU A 37 -2.27 -1.72 2.15
C LEU A 37 -1.64 -0.60 1.34
N VAL A 38 -2.36 -0.12 0.33
CA VAL A 38 -1.89 0.97 -0.53
C VAL A 38 -2.87 2.13 -0.41
N TYR A 39 -2.39 3.24 0.14
CA TYR A 39 -3.15 4.47 0.27
C TYR A 39 -2.78 5.43 -0.86
N LEU A 40 -3.78 5.81 -1.67
CA LEU A 40 -3.60 6.65 -2.84
C LEU A 40 -4.03 8.09 -2.49
N THR A 41 -3.10 9.04 -2.58
CA THR A 41 -3.38 10.46 -2.32
C THR A 41 -3.60 11.26 -3.59
N VAL A 42 -3.67 10.58 -4.73
CA VAL A 42 -3.85 11.24 -6.04
C VAL A 42 -5.34 11.53 -6.31
N GLU A 43 -5.60 12.33 -7.33
CA GLU A 43 -6.96 12.66 -7.72
C GLU A 43 -7.72 11.42 -8.18
N GLU A 44 -9.05 11.46 -8.03
CA GLU A 44 -9.92 10.31 -8.32
C GLU A 44 -9.74 9.79 -9.74
N ASP A 45 -9.58 10.70 -10.72
CA ASP A 45 -9.38 10.32 -12.12
C ASP A 45 -8.00 9.76 -12.42
N GLU A 46 -7.06 9.86 -11.47
CA GLU A 46 -5.71 9.35 -11.60
C GLU A 46 -5.51 7.99 -10.91
N VAL A 47 -6.47 7.54 -10.11
CA VAL A 47 -6.32 6.37 -9.25
C VAL A 47 -5.92 5.13 -10.06
N ALA A 48 -6.64 4.84 -11.15
CA ALA A 48 -6.35 3.64 -11.95
C ALA A 48 -4.94 3.68 -12.54
N GLN A 49 -4.49 4.84 -12.97
CA GLN A 49 -3.14 5.02 -13.51
C GLN A 49 -2.08 4.73 -12.45
N PHE A 50 -2.25 5.26 -11.26
CA PHE A 50 -1.27 5.07 -10.17
C PHE A 50 -1.31 3.65 -9.61
N ILE A 51 -2.45 2.99 -9.60
CA ILE A 51 -2.51 1.57 -9.26
C ILE A 51 -1.63 0.76 -10.22
N ARG A 52 -1.75 1.01 -11.53
CA ARG A 52 -0.91 0.33 -12.51
C ARG A 52 0.57 0.63 -12.31
N ARG A 53 0.91 1.88 -11.98
CA ARG A 53 2.31 2.26 -11.72
C ARG A 53 2.88 1.56 -10.50
N VAL A 54 2.09 1.41 -9.42
CA VAL A 54 2.52 0.65 -8.25
C VAL A 54 2.80 -0.80 -8.61
N LEU A 55 1.88 -1.43 -9.36
CA LEU A 55 2.01 -2.84 -9.72
C LEU A 55 3.16 -3.10 -10.69
N ARG A 56 3.65 -2.06 -11.37
CA ARG A 56 4.80 -2.16 -12.28
C ARG A 56 6.11 -1.68 -11.67
N HIS A 57 6.07 -1.13 -10.45
CA HIS A 57 7.28 -0.64 -9.80
C HIS A 57 8.22 -1.82 -9.53
N PRO A 58 9.52 -1.70 -9.85
CA PRO A 58 10.47 -2.82 -9.71
C PRO A 58 10.54 -3.42 -8.31
N GLU A 59 10.28 -2.63 -7.27
CA GLU A 59 10.30 -3.10 -5.89
C GLU A 59 8.94 -3.58 -5.40
N LEU A 60 7.89 -3.49 -6.21
CA LEU A 60 6.52 -3.80 -5.82
C LEU A 60 5.78 -4.64 -6.87
N ASP A 61 6.46 -5.10 -7.89
CA ASP A 61 5.85 -5.73 -9.06
C ASP A 61 5.45 -7.19 -8.86
N SER A 62 5.65 -7.73 -7.69
CA SER A 62 5.19 -9.08 -7.36
C SER A 62 4.48 -9.08 -6.01
N ARG A 63 3.63 -10.08 -5.83
CA ARG A 63 2.92 -10.27 -4.58
C ARG A 63 3.90 -10.41 -3.40
N ALA A 64 4.95 -11.18 -3.58
CA ALA A 64 5.95 -11.38 -2.52
C ALA A 64 6.64 -10.08 -2.12
N LYS A 65 6.89 -9.19 -3.08
CA LYS A 65 7.52 -7.89 -2.80
C LYS A 65 6.59 -6.94 -2.05
N ARG A 66 5.28 -7.09 -2.22
CA ARG A 66 4.29 -6.19 -1.59
C ARG A 66 3.89 -6.60 -0.19
N MET A 67 3.99 -7.89 0.15
CA MET A 67 3.48 -8.38 1.43
C MET A 67 4.18 -7.74 2.62
N GLY A 68 3.41 -7.44 3.67
CA GLY A 68 3.91 -6.84 4.89
C GLY A 68 4.12 -5.33 4.82
N LYS A 69 3.65 -4.67 3.77
CA LYS A 69 3.89 -3.25 3.55
C LYS A 69 2.61 -2.43 3.62
N VAL A 70 2.74 -1.22 4.18
CA VAL A 70 1.76 -0.14 4.01
C VAL A 70 2.44 0.90 3.12
N ILE A 71 1.79 1.26 2.03
CA ILE A 71 2.36 2.13 1.01
C ILE A 71 1.47 3.36 0.85
N ARG A 72 2.07 4.54 0.96
CA ARG A 72 1.40 5.79 0.64
C ARG A 72 1.88 6.28 -0.72
N VAL A 73 0.96 6.39 -1.66
CA VAL A 73 1.26 6.79 -3.04
C VAL A 73 1.02 8.28 -3.20
N THR A 74 2.05 9.01 -3.64
CA THR A 74 1.93 10.40 -4.07
C THR A 74 2.36 10.52 -5.52
N ARG A 75 2.16 11.69 -6.12
CA ARG A 75 2.60 11.92 -7.50
C ARG A 75 4.10 11.85 -7.65
N GLU A 76 4.84 12.24 -6.60
CA GLU A 76 6.30 12.36 -6.66
C GLU A 76 7.01 11.13 -6.13
N HIS A 77 6.45 10.51 -5.10
CA HIS A 77 7.14 9.45 -4.34
C HIS A 77 6.17 8.40 -3.84
N LEU A 78 6.76 7.30 -3.37
CA LEU A 78 6.10 6.27 -2.60
C LEU A 78 6.71 6.25 -1.22
N TYR A 79 5.89 6.30 -0.18
CA TYR A 79 6.33 6.11 1.20
C TYR A 79 5.95 4.72 1.64
N VAL A 80 6.92 3.94 2.11
CA VAL A 80 6.71 2.53 2.42
C VAL A 80 7.08 2.26 3.88
N TRP A 81 6.15 1.69 4.62
CA TRP A 81 6.38 1.14 5.94
C TRP A 81 6.30 -0.38 5.82
N GLN A 82 7.25 -1.07 6.45
CA GLN A 82 7.34 -2.51 6.35
C GLN A 82 7.16 -3.15 7.71
N TRP A 83 6.51 -4.30 7.75
CA TRP A 83 6.38 -5.09 8.95
C TRP A 83 7.78 -5.40 9.51
N HIS A 84 7.94 -5.25 10.82
CA HIS A 84 9.22 -5.37 11.54
C HIS A 84 10.20 -4.22 11.33
N SER A 85 9.84 -3.19 10.57
CA SER A 85 10.70 -2.03 10.38
C SER A 85 10.13 -0.81 11.10
N HIS A 86 11.01 -0.04 11.73
CA HIS A 86 10.64 1.24 12.34
C HIS A 86 10.86 2.42 11.39
N TYR A 87 11.32 2.15 10.18
CA TYR A 87 11.69 3.20 9.23
C TYR A 87 10.64 3.34 8.14
N ARG A 88 10.45 4.59 7.73
CA ARG A 88 9.75 4.91 6.50
C ARG A 88 10.78 4.92 5.37
N GLU A 89 10.55 4.10 4.38
CA GLU A 89 11.36 4.09 3.17
C GLU A 89 10.69 4.97 2.12
N VAL A 90 11.48 5.73 1.37
CA VAL A 90 10.97 6.57 0.27
C VAL A 90 11.48 5.99 -1.03
N LEU A 91 10.56 5.64 -1.92
CA LEU A 91 10.87 5.11 -3.24
C LEU A 91 10.50 6.15 -4.29
N ASP A 92 11.34 6.31 -5.30
CA ASP A 92 11.05 7.15 -6.45
C ASP A 92 10.29 6.36 -7.50
N TRP A 93 9.46 7.06 -8.29
CA TRP A 93 8.86 6.47 -9.46
C TRP A 93 9.95 6.23 -10.51
N PRO A 94 9.92 5.08 -11.20
CA PRO A 94 10.84 4.83 -12.32
C PRO A 94 10.63 5.85 -13.43
N ALA A 95 11.70 6.23 -14.07
CA ALA A 95 11.67 7.16 -15.21
C ALA A 95 10.96 6.54 -16.42
#